data_90fd678ad9b651eb2db3b37aec37e027
#
_entry.id   90fd678ad9b651eb2db3b37aec37e027
#
_cell.length_a   1.000
_cell.length_b   1.000
_cell.length_c   1.000
_cell.angle_alpha   90.00
_cell.angle_beta   90.00
_cell.angle_gamma   90.00
#
_symmetry.space_group_name_H-M   'P 1'
#
loop_
_entity.id
_entity.type
_entity.pdbx_description
1 polymer ?
#
loop_
_entity_poly.entity_id
_entity_poly.type
_entity_poly.pdbx_seq_one_letter_code
_entity_poly.pdbx_strand_id
1 'polypeptide(L)'
;MIFIETQIFTEDVLELLSDEEYAEFQKYLADNPLAGDVIQQTGGLRKVRWLAKGKGKRGGVRVIYYHITADSQIRLILIYKKGLQDDISADQKKMLRQLNERW
;
A
#
# COMPACT_ATOMS: atom_id res chain seq x y z
N MET A 1 9.27 -4.96 12.50
CA MET A 1 8.16 -4.29 11.78
C MET A 1 7.00 -5.25 11.61
N ILE A 2 5.82 -4.81 12.02
CA ILE A 2 4.60 -5.62 11.92
C ILE A 2 3.75 -5.08 10.78
N PHE A 3 3.29 -5.97 9.90
CA PHE A 3 2.40 -5.61 8.81
C PHE A 3 0.99 -6.11 9.12
N ILE A 4 0.02 -5.20 9.04
CA ILE A 4 -1.39 -5.52 9.26
C ILE A 4 -2.14 -5.20 7.99
N GLU A 5 -2.88 -6.19 7.47
CA GLU A 5 -3.60 -6.07 6.20
C GLU A 5 -5.09 -5.84 6.44
N THR A 6 -5.71 -5.02 5.61
CA THR A 6 -7.16 -5.01 5.53
C THR A 6 -7.60 -6.30 4.83
N GLN A 7 -8.85 -6.68 5.01
CA GLN A 7 -9.37 -7.88 4.32
C GLN A 7 -9.27 -7.74 2.80
N ILE A 8 -9.61 -6.58 2.26
CA ILE A 8 -9.54 -6.37 0.82
C ILE A 8 -8.09 -6.43 0.33
N PHE A 9 -7.15 -5.91 1.10
CA PHE A 9 -5.74 -6.02 0.73
C PHE A 9 -5.31 -7.48 0.68
N THR A 10 -5.68 -8.26 1.68
CA THR A 10 -5.33 -9.68 1.74
C THR A 10 -5.82 -10.42 0.51
N GLU A 11 -7.05 -10.16 0.10
CA GLU A 11 -7.63 -10.81 -1.08
C GLU A 11 -6.92 -10.38 -2.36
N ASP A 12 -6.65 -9.10 -2.51
CA ASP A 12 -6.10 -8.58 -3.76
C ASP A 12 -4.61 -8.86 -3.92
N VAL A 13 -3.85 -8.87 -2.84
CA VAL A 13 -2.42 -9.13 -2.95
C VAL A 13 -2.14 -10.54 -3.45
N LEU A 14 -2.99 -11.50 -3.11
CA LEU A 14 -2.85 -12.89 -3.59
C LEU A 14 -2.91 -12.99 -5.11
N GLU A 15 -3.69 -12.12 -5.74
CA GLU A 15 -3.82 -12.12 -7.19
C GLU A 15 -2.74 -11.29 -7.88
N LEU A 16 -2.24 -10.27 -7.21
CA LEU A 16 -1.35 -9.29 -7.83
C LEU A 16 0.12 -9.58 -7.64
N LEU A 17 0.49 -10.26 -6.57
CA LEU A 17 1.89 -10.58 -6.27
C LEU A 17 2.02 -12.05 -5.88
N SER A 18 3.15 -12.66 -6.25
CA SER A 18 3.52 -13.96 -5.71
C SER A 18 3.95 -13.80 -4.25
N ASP A 19 4.03 -14.92 -3.54
CA ASP A 19 4.52 -14.89 -2.15
C ASP A 19 5.91 -14.31 -2.05
N GLU A 20 6.79 -14.64 -3.00
CA GLU A 20 8.15 -14.13 -3.03
C GLU A 20 8.17 -12.62 -3.28
N GLU A 21 7.36 -12.15 -4.24
CA GLU A 21 7.27 -10.73 -4.56
C GLU A 21 6.74 -9.93 -3.38
N TYR A 22 5.75 -10.47 -2.70
CA TYR A 22 5.18 -9.82 -1.53
C TYR A 22 6.20 -9.77 -0.39
N ALA A 23 6.92 -10.84 -0.16
CA ALA A 23 7.97 -10.86 0.88
C ALA A 23 9.04 -9.82 0.59
N GLU A 24 9.46 -9.68 -0.67
CA GLU A 24 10.44 -8.67 -1.06
C GLU A 24 9.90 -7.26 -0.86
N PHE A 25 8.63 -7.04 -1.19
CA PHE A 25 7.98 -5.75 -0.96
C PHE A 25 7.94 -5.40 0.52
N GLN A 26 7.57 -6.36 1.37
CA GLN A 26 7.54 -6.14 2.81
C GLN A 26 8.91 -5.78 3.36
N LYS A 27 9.94 -6.48 2.90
CA LYS A 27 11.31 -6.18 3.31
C LYS A 27 11.72 -4.77 2.89
N TYR A 28 11.42 -4.41 1.65
CA TYR A 28 11.72 -3.08 1.15
C TYR A 28 11.02 -2.01 1.99
N LEU A 29 9.75 -2.21 2.28
CA LEU A 29 8.97 -1.24 3.03
C LEU A 29 9.39 -1.16 4.49
N ALA A 30 9.78 -2.29 5.09
CA ALA A 30 10.31 -2.31 6.45
C ALA A 30 11.61 -1.50 6.55
N ASP A 31 12.47 -1.59 5.53
CA ASP A 31 13.72 -0.82 5.48
C ASP A 31 13.48 0.65 5.11
N ASN A 32 12.39 0.94 4.42
CA ASN A 32 12.09 2.28 3.93
C ASN A 32 10.62 2.63 4.18
N PRO A 33 10.23 2.80 5.44
CA PRO A 33 8.79 2.98 5.74
C PRO A 33 8.20 4.29 5.21
N LEU A 34 9.03 5.24 4.84
CA LEU A 34 8.57 6.51 4.27
C LEU A 34 8.77 6.57 2.76
N ALA A 35 8.95 5.44 2.11
CA ALA A 35 9.21 5.38 0.67
C ALA A 35 8.08 5.94 -0.18
N GLY A 36 6.84 5.76 0.26
CA GLY A 36 5.69 6.27 -0.48
C GLY A 36 5.46 7.75 -0.23
N ASP A 37 4.82 8.40 -1.21
CA ASP A 37 4.44 9.79 -1.09
C ASP A 37 3.16 9.94 -0.29
N VAL A 38 3.10 10.97 0.55
CA VAL A 38 1.90 11.25 1.34
C VAL A 38 0.76 11.64 0.39
N ILE A 39 -0.39 11.03 0.60
CA ILE A 39 -1.61 11.37 -0.13
C ILE A 39 -2.30 12.49 0.63
N GLN A 40 -2.51 13.62 -0.05
CA GLN A 40 -3.15 14.78 0.57
C GLN A 40 -4.55 14.43 1.08
N GLN A 41 -4.93 15.03 2.20
CA GLN A 41 -6.28 14.93 2.76
C GLN A 41 -6.68 13.51 3.23
N THR A 42 -5.70 12.68 3.55
CA THR A 42 -5.97 11.30 4.01
C THR A 42 -5.54 11.05 5.46
N GLY A 43 -4.97 12.06 6.12
CA GLY A 43 -4.49 11.87 7.49
C GLY A 43 -3.16 11.14 7.56
N GLY A 44 -2.38 11.17 6.49
CA GLY A 44 -1.03 10.61 6.49
C GLY A 44 -0.87 9.28 5.77
N LEU A 45 -1.87 8.85 5.03
CA LEU A 45 -1.71 7.67 4.19
C LEU A 45 -0.67 7.95 3.11
N ARG A 46 0.08 6.91 2.74
CA ARG A 46 1.12 6.99 1.71
C ARG A 46 0.81 6.04 0.58
N LYS A 47 1.30 6.41 -0.60
CA LYS A 47 1.17 5.57 -1.80
C LYS A 47 2.55 5.27 -2.32
N VAL A 48 2.88 3.99 -2.45
CA VAL A 48 4.17 3.53 -2.96
C VAL A 48 3.94 2.68 -4.20
N ARG A 49 4.86 2.81 -5.15
CA ARG A 49 4.88 2.04 -6.38
C ARG A 49 5.83 0.87 -6.21
N TRP A 50 5.41 -0.31 -6.61
CA TRP A 50 6.26 -1.49 -6.55
C TRP A 50 6.30 -2.22 -7.89
N LEU A 51 7.52 -2.44 -8.37
CA LEU A 51 7.76 -3.18 -9.60
C LEU A 51 8.42 -4.49 -9.23
N ALA A 52 7.74 -5.61 -9.48
CA ALA A 52 8.33 -6.92 -9.24
C ALA A 52 9.41 -7.20 -10.27
N LYS A 53 10.53 -7.75 -9.83
CA LYS A 53 11.64 -8.10 -10.71
C LYS A 53 11.20 -9.15 -11.72
N GLY A 54 11.63 -8.98 -12.96
CA GLY A 54 11.34 -9.93 -14.02
C GLY A 54 9.96 -9.80 -14.61
N LYS A 55 9.08 -9.00 -14.02
CA LYS A 55 7.74 -8.77 -14.53
C LYS A 55 7.48 -7.30 -14.82
N GLY A 56 8.48 -6.49 -14.79
CA GLY A 56 8.38 -5.04 -14.75
C GLY A 56 7.83 -4.37 -16.00
N LYS A 57 6.94 -4.98 -16.71
CA LYS A 57 6.52 -4.47 -18.00
C LYS A 57 5.44 -3.42 -17.95
N ARG A 58 4.65 -3.39 -16.90
CA ARG A 58 3.44 -2.56 -16.89
C ARG A 58 3.36 -1.63 -15.71
N GLY A 59 4.51 -1.30 -15.13
CA GLY A 59 4.52 -0.35 -14.04
C GLY A 59 4.08 -0.91 -12.70
N GLY A 60 3.89 -2.22 -12.60
CA GLY A 60 3.67 -2.90 -11.33
C GLY A 60 2.38 -2.52 -10.63
N VAL A 61 2.46 -2.46 -9.31
CA VAL A 61 1.31 -2.17 -8.46
C VAL A 61 1.50 -0.90 -7.66
N ARG A 62 0.41 -0.39 -7.13
CA ARG A 62 0.38 0.70 -6.17
C ARG A 62 -0.14 0.16 -4.86
N VAL A 63 0.53 0.53 -3.75
CA VAL A 63 0.11 0.13 -2.42
C VAL A 63 -0.14 1.39 -1.60
N ILE A 64 -1.30 1.45 -0.96
CA ILE A 64 -1.63 2.50 -0.03
C ILE A 64 -1.46 1.94 1.38
N TYR A 65 -0.68 2.63 2.21
CA TYR A 65 -0.35 2.15 3.54
C TYR A 65 -0.26 3.31 4.54
N TYR A 66 -0.25 2.95 5.82
CA TYR A 66 -0.07 3.91 6.90
C TYR A 66 1.02 3.39 7.85
N HIS A 67 2.00 4.24 8.14
CA HIS A 67 3.11 3.88 9.04
C HIS A 67 2.88 4.44 10.42
N ILE A 68 2.85 3.57 11.42
CA ILE A 68 2.72 3.94 12.82
C ILE A 68 4.08 3.78 13.47
N THR A 69 4.79 4.89 13.69
CA THR A 69 6.15 4.85 14.22
C THR A 69 6.23 4.30 15.62
N ALA A 70 5.30 4.70 16.47
CA ALA A 70 5.33 4.30 17.89
C ALA A 70 5.26 2.79 18.08
N ASP A 71 4.57 2.09 17.18
CA ASP A 71 4.36 0.66 17.28
C ASP A 71 5.21 -0.15 16.32
N SER A 72 6.05 0.50 15.52
CA SER A 72 6.79 -0.15 14.43
C SER A 72 5.87 -1.00 13.56
N GLN A 73 4.78 -0.38 13.11
CA GLN A 73 3.69 -1.07 12.45
C GLN A 73 3.35 -0.39 11.14
N ILE A 74 3.04 -1.19 10.13
CA ILE A 74 2.53 -0.68 8.85
C ILE A 74 1.18 -1.33 8.58
N ARG A 75 0.17 -0.50 8.36
CA ARG A 75 -1.14 -0.95 7.93
C ARG A 75 -1.20 -0.91 6.42
N LEU A 76 -1.41 -2.07 5.81
CA LEU A 76 -1.52 -2.19 4.36
C LEU A 76 -3.02 -2.08 4.02
N ILE A 77 -3.38 -0.98 3.39
CA ILE A 77 -4.78 -0.59 3.22
C ILE A 77 -5.35 -1.08 1.89
N LEU A 78 -4.62 -0.86 0.80
CA LEU A 78 -5.14 -1.12 -0.54
C LEU A 78 -3.98 -1.42 -1.48
N ILE A 79 -4.20 -2.34 -2.44
CA ILE A 79 -3.25 -2.63 -3.51
C ILE A 79 -4.03 -2.72 -4.82
N TYR A 80 -3.47 -2.13 -5.89
CA TYR A 80 -4.09 -2.17 -7.21
C TYR A 80 -3.04 -2.01 -8.30
N LYS A 81 -3.40 -2.43 -9.51
CA LYS A 81 -2.51 -2.30 -10.67
C LYS A 81 -2.44 -0.85 -11.13
N LYS A 82 -1.26 -0.45 -11.57
CA LYS A 82 -1.11 0.82 -12.27
C LYS A 82 -2.02 0.81 -13.51
N GLY A 83 -2.64 1.96 -13.78
CA GLY A 83 -3.47 2.13 -14.97
C GLY A 83 -4.94 1.86 -14.78
N LEU A 84 -5.32 1.13 -13.71
CA LEU A 84 -6.72 0.98 -13.38
C LEU A 84 -7.28 2.25 -12.78
N GLN A 85 -6.42 2.96 -12.05
CA GLN A 85 -6.80 4.17 -11.37
C GLN A 85 -5.55 4.99 -11.15
N ASP A 86 -5.41 6.10 -11.87
CA ASP A 86 -4.21 6.92 -11.76
C ASP A 86 -4.25 7.83 -10.55
N ASP A 87 -5.42 8.39 -10.27
CA ASP A 87 -5.60 9.30 -9.14
C ASP A 87 -6.73 8.83 -8.25
N ILE A 88 -6.56 9.11 -6.97
CA ILE A 88 -7.58 8.80 -5.98
C ILE A 88 -8.51 10.00 -5.89
N SER A 89 -9.81 9.78 -6.08
CA SER A 89 -10.81 10.84 -6.00
C SER A 89 -10.96 11.37 -4.59
N ALA A 90 -11.58 12.54 -4.45
CA ALA A 90 -11.84 13.13 -3.14
C ALA A 90 -12.68 12.21 -2.26
N ASP A 91 -13.69 11.56 -2.84
CA ASP A 91 -14.53 10.62 -2.11
C ASP A 91 -13.75 9.39 -1.64
N GLN A 92 -12.86 8.87 -2.48
CA GLN A 92 -12.02 7.75 -2.11
C GLN A 92 -11.04 8.11 -0.99
N LYS A 93 -10.46 9.30 -1.06
CA LYS A 93 -9.57 9.80 0.00
C LYS A 93 -10.30 9.85 1.34
N LYS A 94 -11.53 10.32 1.32
CA LYS A 94 -12.36 10.41 2.52
C LYS A 94 -12.64 9.02 3.09
N MET A 95 -12.99 8.08 2.23
CA MET A 95 -13.25 6.70 2.65
C MET A 95 -12.01 6.05 3.24
N LEU A 96 -10.86 6.20 2.59
CA LEU A 96 -9.61 5.64 3.06
C LEU A 96 -9.20 6.24 4.40
N ARG A 97 -9.36 7.55 4.55
CA ARG A 97 -9.06 8.22 5.81
C ARG A 97 -9.94 7.69 6.93
N GLN A 98 -11.24 7.58 6.69
CA GLN A 98 -12.16 7.05 7.69
C GLN A 98 -11.84 5.62 8.07
N LEU A 99 -11.51 4.78 7.10
CA LEU A 99 -11.10 3.41 7.35
C LEU A 99 -9.89 3.35 8.28
N ASN A 100 -8.89 4.17 8.01
CA ASN A 100 -7.69 4.20 8.82
C ASN A 100 -7.94 4.73 10.23
N GLU A 101 -8.78 5.75 10.36
CA GLU A 101 -9.10 6.35 11.67
C GLU A 101 -9.88 5.40 12.57
N ARG A 102 -10.63 4.48 11.99
CA ARG A 102 -11.42 3.50 12.75
C ARG A 102 -10.69 2.22 13.07
N TRP A 103 -9.50 2.10 12.60
CA TRP A 103 -8.70 0.87 12.78
C TRP A 103 -8.39 0.53 14.23
#